data_d9bca56295ba8e81fce2ad45ea667574
#
_entry.id   d9bca56295ba8e81fce2ad45ea667574
#
_cell.length_a   1.000
_cell.length_b   1.000
_cell.length_c   1.000
_cell.angle_alpha   90.00
_cell.angle_beta   90.00
_cell.angle_gamma   90.00
#
_symmetry.space_group_name_H-M   'P 1'
#
loop_
_entity.id
_entity.type
_entity.pdbx_description
1 polymer ?
#
loop_
_entity_poly.entity_id
_entity_poly.type
_entity_poly.pdbx_seq_one_letter_code
_entity_poly.pdbx_strand_id
1 'polypeptide(L)'
;MINLMKADLYRIVKTKGFIIFWLISIMVSMTSIALHEPGGILLGGDFDLNGAQKLDIKQTAMNLLYYFLLIMPVFGIITAEFTEHTIKNTITSAVSKGRFYVAKTLFAIVYCLSCFLGANYIFYFVNRAVNGSKYSSSLGEFSKVLFGQFPVFVAIVSLFIFLAFFFKKGAAFNSIVIISPLVYSVILSILCDIESAQKITEKLIKFEVSTMIGNLALGCSQSYRTDCYIVSAAVTVISCVLGYITWKNREV
;
A
#
# COMPACT_ATOMS: atom_id res chain seq x y z
N MET A 1 9.61 -21.55 9.93
CA MET A 1 9.05 -20.41 9.18
C MET A 1 7.67 -20.69 8.62
N ILE A 2 7.47 -21.74 7.83
CA ILE A 2 6.16 -22.06 7.20
C ILE A 2 5.04 -22.22 8.22
N ASN A 3 5.27 -22.89 9.33
CA ASN A 3 4.26 -23.08 10.39
C ASN A 3 3.83 -21.72 11.02
N LEU A 4 4.77 -20.79 11.18
CA LEU A 4 4.46 -19.44 11.65
C LEU A 4 3.56 -18.69 10.65
N MET A 5 3.90 -18.76 9.36
CA MET A 5 3.09 -18.14 8.30
C MET A 5 1.67 -18.75 8.19
N LYS A 6 1.55 -20.09 8.36
CA LYS A 6 0.24 -20.77 8.40
C LYS A 6 -0.60 -20.32 9.60
N ALA A 7 0.03 -20.18 10.77
CA ALA A 7 -0.65 -19.69 11.97
C ALA A 7 -1.14 -18.24 11.78
N ASP A 8 -0.32 -17.39 11.16
CA ASP A 8 -0.70 -16.01 10.86
C ASP A 8 -1.86 -15.93 9.88
N LEU A 9 -1.82 -16.73 8.81
CA LEU A 9 -2.92 -16.80 7.84
C LEU A 9 -4.23 -17.22 8.51
N TYR A 10 -4.18 -18.29 9.32
CA TYR A 10 -5.37 -18.76 10.06
C TYR A 10 -5.92 -17.67 10.97
N ARG A 11 -5.06 -17.01 11.72
CA ARG A 11 -5.44 -15.92 12.62
C ARG A 11 -6.12 -14.78 11.87
N ILE A 12 -5.53 -14.31 10.77
CA ILE A 12 -6.05 -13.18 9.99
C ILE A 12 -7.42 -13.48 9.42
N VAL A 13 -7.59 -14.64 8.77
CA VAL A 13 -8.87 -15.03 8.17
C VAL A 13 -10.00 -15.12 9.21
N LYS A 14 -9.66 -15.43 10.46
CA LYS A 14 -10.61 -15.48 11.59
C LYS A 14 -10.89 -14.13 12.24
N THR A 15 -10.13 -13.08 11.91
CA THR A 15 -10.34 -11.75 12.50
C THR A 15 -11.48 -10.99 11.83
N LYS A 16 -12.18 -10.17 12.62
CA LYS A 16 -13.16 -9.21 12.08
C LYS A 16 -12.53 -8.23 11.09
N GLY A 17 -11.26 -7.90 11.26
CA GLY A 17 -10.50 -7.02 10.36
C GLY A 17 -10.43 -7.54 8.93
N PHE A 18 -10.34 -8.85 8.73
CA PHE A 18 -10.39 -9.46 7.40
C PHE A 18 -11.73 -9.19 6.69
N ILE A 19 -12.82 -9.40 7.40
CA ILE A 19 -14.18 -9.17 6.87
C ILE A 19 -14.38 -7.68 6.58
N ILE A 20 -13.98 -6.81 7.51
CA ILE A 20 -14.08 -5.35 7.37
C ILE A 20 -13.28 -4.87 6.15
N PHE A 21 -12.06 -5.37 5.95
CA PHE A 21 -11.24 -5.04 4.78
C PHE A 21 -11.99 -5.30 3.46
N TRP A 22 -12.56 -6.49 3.30
CA TRP A 22 -13.27 -6.86 2.07
C TRP A 22 -14.57 -6.08 1.90
N LEU A 23 -15.31 -5.84 2.98
CA LEU A 23 -16.53 -5.02 2.93
C LEU A 23 -16.22 -3.58 2.48
N ILE A 24 -15.21 -2.94 3.07
CA ILE A 24 -14.81 -1.58 2.69
C ILE A 24 -14.30 -1.56 1.24
N SER A 25 -13.50 -2.54 0.82
CA SER A 25 -13.01 -2.63 -0.56
C SER A 25 -14.16 -2.74 -1.56
N ILE A 26 -15.18 -3.53 -1.26
CA ILE A 26 -16.38 -3.67 -2.10
C ILE A 26 -17.18 -2.37 -2.10
N MET A 27 -17.41 -1.74 -0.94
CA MET A 27 -18.14 -0.47 -0.85
C MET A 27 -17.46 0.64 -1.65
N VAL A 28 -16.14 0.79 -1.52
CA VAL A 28 -15.37 1.77 -2.30
C VAL A 28 -15.48 1.49 -3.79
N SER A 29 -15.38 0.23 -4.20
CA SER A 29 -15.54 -0.17 -5.61
C SER A 29 -16.93 0.18 -6.14
N MET A 30 -17.98 -0.15 -5.40
CA MET A 30 -19.36 0.16 -5.79
C MET A 30 -19.62 1.66 -5.89
N THR A 31 -19.11 2.45 -4.95
CA THR A 31 -19.24 3.91 -4.96
C THR A 31 -18.55 4.51 -6.20
N SER A 32 -17.34 4.06 -6.51
CA SER A 32 -16.61 4.51 -7.70
C SER A 32 -17.33 4.18 -8.99
N ILE A 33 -17.92 2.98 -9.08
CA ILE A 33 -18.68 2.55 -10.25
C ILE A 33 -19.98 3.35 -10.40
N ALA A 34 -20.69 3.58 -9.29
CA ALA A 34 -21.96 4.33 -9.29
C ALA A 34 -21.77 5.80 -9.65
N LEU A 35 -20.70 6.42 -9.20
CA LEU A 35 -20.40 7.83 -9.47
C LEU A 35 -19.68 8.05 -10.81
N HIS A 36 -19.24 6.99 -11.49
CA HIS A 36 -18.35 7.06 -12.66
C HIS A 36 -17.07 7.86 -12.42
N GLU A 37 -16.71 8.00 -11.16
CA GLU A 37 -15.55 8.74 -10.69
C GLU A 37 -14.60 7.78 -9.92
N PRO A 38 -13.30 8.04 -9.92
CA PRO A 38 -12.39 7.32 -9.05
C PRO A 38 -12.81 7.60 -7.60
N GLY A 39 -13.44 6.60 -6.97
CA GLY A 39 -13.93 6.75 -5.60
C GLY A 39 -12.77 6.81 -4.63
N GLY A 40 -12.77 7.77 -3.78
CA GLY A 40 -11.81 7.93 -2.72
C GLY A 40 -11.50 9.39 -2.46
N ILE A 41 -11.04 9.65 -1.27
CA ILE A 41 -10.45 10.95 -0.93
C ILE A 41 -9.12 11.02 -1.69
N LEU A 42 -9.04 11.87 -2.68
CA LEU A 42 -7.80 12.23 -3.35
C LEU A 42 -6.86 12.85 -2.33
N LEU A 43 -5.84 12.10 -1.95
CA LEU A 43 -4.75 12.62 -1.15
C LEU A 43 -3.68 13.12 -2.11
N GLY A 44 -3.78 14.39 -2.48
CA GLY A 44 -2.74 15.11 -3.21
C GLY A 44 -2.80 15.00 -4.73
N GLY A 45 -2.88 16.13 -5.39
CA GLY A 45 -2.62 16.38 -6.80
C GLY A 45 -3.85 16.35 -7.69
N ASP A 46 -4.09 17.44 -8.39
CA ASP A 46 -4.94 17.49 -9.56
C ASP A 46 -4.26 16.65 -10.65
N PHE A 47 -4.67 15.39 -10.77
CA PHE A 47 -4.34 14.60 -11.93
C PHE A 47 -5.21 15.05 -13.09
N ASP A 48 -4.65 15.80 -14.01
CA ASP A 48 -5.28 16.12 -15.29
C ASP A 48 -5.36 14.82 -16.12
N LEU A 49 -6.40 14.05 -15.84
CA LEU A 49 -6.68 12.79 -16.53
C LEU A 49 -7.38 13.14 -17.83
N ASN A 50 -6.66 13.09 -18.92
CA ASN A 50 -7.21 13.17 -20.25
C ASN A 50 -8.45 12.28 -20.35
N GLY A 51 -9.61 12.88 -20.66
CA GLY A 51 -10.94 12.26 -20.60
C GLY A 51 -11.19 11.03 -21.49
N ALA A 52 -10.17 10.52 -22.17
CA ALA A 52 -10.23 9.33 -23.03
C ALA A 52 -9.91 8.02 -22.30
N GLN A 53 -9.55 8.05 -21.00
CA GLN A 53 -9.13 6.85 -20.31
C GLN A 53 -10.29 6.07 -19.70
N LYS A 54 -10.17 4.76 -19.75
CA LYS A 54 -11.18 3.86 -19.21
C LYS A 54 -11.20 3.91 -17.69
N LEU A 55 -12.39 3.79 -17.11
CA LEU A 55 -12.64 3.98 -15.68
C LEU A 55 -11.80 3.07 -14.79
N ASP A 56 -11.60 1.81 -15.17
CA ASP A 56 -10.84 0.86 -14.38
C ASP A 56 -9.34 1.21 -14.27
N ILE A 57 -8.72 1.70 -15.34
CA ILE A 57 -7.35 2.20 -15.32
C ILE A 57 -7.26 3.49 -14.51
N LYS A 58 -8.21 4.42 -14.74
CA LYS A 58 -8.33 5.66 -13.98
C LYS A 58 -8.47 5.38 -12.48
N GLN A 59 -9.33 4.43 -12.12
CA GLN A 59 -9.55 4.01 -10.75
C GLN A 59 -8.26 3.47 -10.10
N THR A 60 -7.54 2.58 -10.80
CA THR A 60 -6.27 2.03 -10.32
C THR A 60 -5.24 3.14 -10.09
N ALA A 61 -5.18 4.14 -10.98
CA ALA A 61 -4.27 5.27 -10.86
C ALA A 61 -4.56 6.17 -9.67
N MET A 62 -5.85 6.42 -9.38
CA MET A 62 -6.25 7.46 -8.42
C MET A 62 -6.67 6.92 -7.06
N ASN A 63 -6.92 5.63 -6.94
CA ASN A 63 -7.44 5.06 -5.70
C ASN A 63 -6.35 4.75 -4.68
N LEU A 64 -5.74 5.77 -4.12
CA LEU A 64 -4.82 5.64 -2.99
C LEU A 64 -5.47 5.03 -1.75
N LEU A 65 -6.79 5.12 -1.61
CA LEU A 65 -7.51 4.54 -0.50
C LEU A 65 -7.25 3.03 -0.36
N TYR A 66 -7.09 2.31 -1.49
CA TYR A 66 -6.72 0.90 -1.45
C TYR A 66 -5.37 0.65 -0.76
N TYR A 67 -4.40 1.56 -0.95
CA TYR A 67 -3.11 1.43 -0.28
C TYR A 67 -3.23 1.62 1.22
N PHE A 68 -4.11 2.53 1.67
CA PHE A 68 -4.36 2.73 3.10
C PHE A 68 -5.17 1.58 3.72
N LEU A 69 -6.12 1.01 3.00
CA LEU A 69 -6.84 -0.18 3.47
C LEU A 69 -5.91 -1.36 3.74
N LEU A 70 -4.81 -1.48 2.99
CA LEU A 70 -3.81 -2.51 3.18
C LEU A 70 -2.97 -2.36 4.46
N ILE A 71 -3.09 -1.23 5.16
CA ILE A 71 -2.54 -1.06 6.51
C ILE A 71 -3.18 -2.06 7.48
N MET A 72 -4.48 -2.33 7.35
CA MET A 72 -5.19 -3.26 8.24
C MET A 72 -4.56 -4.68 8.23
N PRO A 73 -4.20 -5.27 7.07
CA PRO A 73 -3.45 -6.50 7.04
C PRO A 73 -2.11 -6.45 7.79
N VAL A 74 -1.32 -5.39 7.59
CA VAL A 74 -0.03 -5.22 8.29
C VAL A 74 -0.25 -5.09 9.79
N PHE A 75 -1.27 -4.33 10.21
CA PHE A 75 -1.66 -4.23 11.60
C PHE A 75 -1.97 -5.60 12.21
N GLY A 76 -2.85 -6.38 11.58
CA GLY A 76 -3.24 -7.70 12.06
C GLY A 76 -2.08 -8.70 12.14
N ILE A 77 -1.08 -8.59 11.27
CA ILE A 77 0.07 -9.49 11.23
C ILE A 77 1.12 -9.16 12.29
N ILE A 78 1.39 -7.85 12.51
CA ILE A 78 2.56 -7.42 13.27
C ILE A 78 2.15 -6.70 14.55
N THR A 79 1.39 -5.61 14.45
CA THR A 79 1.11 -4.76 15.61
C THR A 79 0.14 -5.39 16.61
N ALA A 80 -0.74 -6.28 16.18
CA ALA A 80 -1.62 -7.02 17.06
C ALA A 80 -0.82 -7.89 18.04
N GLU A 81 0.26 -8.53 17.60
CA GLU A 81 1.12 -9.34 18.46
C GLU A 81 1.86 -8.52 19.53
N PHE A 82 2.24 -7.28 19.19
CA PHE A 82 2.81 -6.36 20.18
C PHE A 82 1.76 -5.94 21.22
N THR A 83 0.55 -5.66 20.77
CA THR A 83 -0.53 -5.20 21.64
C THR A 83 -1.04 -6.32 22.56
N GLU A 84 -1.11 -7.54 22.06
CA GLU A 84 -1.57 -8.73 22.79
C GLU A 84 -0.46 -9.41 23.60
N HIS A 85 0.78 -8.88 23.57
CA HIS A 85 1.95 -9.43 24.25
C HIS A 85 2.29 -10.89 23.87
N THR A 86 1.80 -11.38 22.73
CA THR A 86 2.01 -12.76 22.27
C THR A 86 3.41 -13.01 21.72
N ILE A 87 4.15 -11.96 21.39
CA ILE A 87 5.53 -12.03 20.86
C ILE A 87 6.47 -12.76 21.80
N LYS A 88 6.36 -12.54 23.13
CA LYS A 88 7.22 -13.23 24.12
C LYS A 88 7.09 -14.74 24.00
N ASN A 89 5.86 -15.23 23.91
CA ASN A 89 5.58 -16.66 23.81
C ASN A 89 6.14 -17.27 22.51
N THR A 90 6.11 -16.51 21.42
CA THR A 90 6.63 -16.97 20.13
C THR A 90 8.16 -17.05 20.10
N ILE A 91 8.85 -16.10 20.74
CA ILE A 91 10.32 -16.04 20.75
C ILE A 91 10.89 -17.04 21.77
N THR A 92 10.25 -17.24 22.91
CA THR A 92 10.67 -18.24 23.91
C THR A 92 10.53 -19.68 23.40
N SER A 93 9.73 -19.93 22.38
CA SER A 93 9.51 -21.24 21.74
C SER A 93 10.55 -21.62 20.66
N ALA A 94 11.82 -21.24 20.81
CA ALA A 94 12.95 -21.60 19.94
C ALA A 94 12.97 -20.91 18.54
N VAL A 95 12.25 -19.81 18.34
CA VAL A 95 12.35 -19.01 17.12
C VAL A 95 13.28 -17.81 17.35
N SER A 96 14.39 -17.73 16.59
CA SER A 96 15.30 -16.58 16.69
C SER A 96 14.62 -15.30 16.19
N LYS A 97 15.00 -14.14 16.78
CA LYS A 97 14.49 -12.81 16.37
C LYS A 97 14.58 -12.56 14.86
N GLY A 98 15.68 -12.99 14.23
CA GLY A 98 15.88 -12.85 12.79
C GLY A 98 14.90 -13.67 11.97
N ARG A 99 14.70 -14.95 12.34
CA ARG A 99 13.73 -15.82 11.67
C ARG A 99 12.30 -15.32 11.83
N PHE A 100 11.97 -14.78 13.00
CA PHE A 100 10.67 -14.16 13.25
C PHE A 100 10.45 -12.96 12.31
N TYR A 101 11.39 -12.00 12.28
CA TYR A 101 11.30 -10.81 11.45
C TYR A 101 11.13 -11.16 9.96
N VAL A 102 11.99 -12.02 9.43
CA VAL A 102 11.93 -12.44 8.02
C VAL A 102 10.60 -13.13 7.70
N ALA A 103 10.12 -14.02 8.56
CA ALA A 103 8.87 -14.72 8.34
C ALA A 103 7.68 -13.74 8.31
N LYS A 104 7.63 -12.79 9.26
CA LYS A 104 6.56 -11.76 9.31
C LYS A 104 6.61 -10.83 8.12
N THR A 105 7.79 -10.36 7.75
CA THR A 105 7.97 -9.46 6.60
C THR A 105 7.54 -10.13 5.29
N LEU A 106 8.03 -11.33 5.01
CA LEU A 106 7.66 -12.07 3.81
C LEU A 106 6.16 -12.37 3.76
N PHE A 107 5.61 -12.83 4.88
CA PHE A 107 4.18 -13.11 4.95
C PHE A 107 3.34 -11.84 4.74
N ALA A 108 3.70 -10.72 5.37
CA ALA A 108 3.00 -9.45 5.23
C ALA A 108 3.03 -8.94 3.78
N ILE A 109 4.18 -9.00 3.09
CA ILE A 109 4.30 -8.59 1.69
C ILE A 109 3.40 -9.46 0.81
N VAL A 110 3.51 -10.79 0.91
CA VAL A 110 2.71 -11.72 0.09
C VAL A 110 1.21 -11.54 0.34
N TYR A 111 0.83 -11.41 1.60
CA TYR A 111 -0.58 -11.24 1.98
C TYR A 111 -1.14 -9.89 1.50
N CYS A 112 -0.41 -8.78 1.68
CA CYS A 112 -0.82 -7.47 1.18
C CYS A 112 -0.92 -7.45 -0.35
N LEU A 113 0.02 -8.08 -1.07
CA LEU A 113 -0.05 -8.23 -2.52
C LEU A 113 -1.31 -9.03 -2.94
N SER A 114 -1.63 -10.09 -2.22
CA SER A 114 -2.84 -10.87 -2.49
C SER A 114 -4.12 -10.06 -2.26
N CYS A 115 -4.17 -9.26 -1.21
CA CYS A 115 -5.28 -8.33 -0.94
C CYS A 115 -5.39 -7.25 -2.03
N PHE A 116 -4.26 -6.66 -2.42
CA PHE A 116 -4.20 -5.68 -3.49
C PHE A 116 -4.73 -6.24 -4.82
N LEU A 117 -4.24 -7.41 -5.23
CA LEU A 117 -4.72 -8.08 -6.43
C LEU A 117 -6.21 -8.40 -6.34
N GLY A 118 -6.63 -9.01 -5.24
CA GLY A 118 -8.03 -9.40 -5.04
C GLY A 118 -8.98 -8.22 -5.13
N ALA A 119 -8.69 -7.12 -4.43
CA ALA A 119 -9.53 -5.92 -4.42
C ALA A 119 -9.63 -5.28 -5.83
N ASN A 120 -8.50 -5.16 -6.54
CA ASN A 120 -8.50 -4.57 -7.87
C ASN A 120 -9.17 -5.46 -8.92
N TYR A 121 -9.00 -6.78 -8.88
CA TYR A 121 -9.71 -7.67 -9.81
C TYR A 121 -11.21 -7.75 -9.51
N ILE A 122 -11.63 -7.70 -8.25
CA ILE A 122 -13.06 -7.59 -7.91
C ILE A 122 -13.63 -6.30 -8.52
N PHE A 123 -12.96 -5.17 -8.32
CA PHE A 123 -13.36 -3.90 -8.95
C PHE A 123 -13.47 -4.01 -10.48
N TYR A 124 -12.44 -4.57 -11.13
CA TYR A 124 -12.42 -4.74 -12.58
C TYR A 124 -13.62 -5.55 -13.09
N PHE A 125 -13.87 -6.72 -12.49
CA PHE A 125 -14.95 -7.58 -12.93
C PHE A 125 -16.33 -6.99 -12.65
N VAL A 126 -16.52 -6.33 -11.50
CA VAL A 126 -17.79 -5.64 -11.18
C VAL A 126 -18.03 -4.46 -12.12
N ASN A 127 -16.99 -3.63 -12.36
CA ASN A 127 -17.11 -2.52 -13.32
C ASN A 127 -17.47 -3.01 -14.72
N ARG A 128 -16.82 -4.08 -15.18
CA ARG A 128 -17.12 -4.67 -16.49
C ARG A 128 -18.51 -5.28 -16.58
N ALA A 129 -19.02 -5.84 -15.48
CA ALA A 129 -20.38 -6.40 -15.43
C ALA A 129 -21.46 -5.31 -15.43
N VAL A 130 -21.22 -4.20 -14.72
CA VAL A 130 -22.19 -3.09 -14.57
C VAL A 130 -22.16 -2.14 -15.78
N ASN A 131 -20.99 -1.64 -16.14
CA ASN A 131 -20.82 -0.60 -17.15
C ASN A 131 -20.45 -1.15 -18.54
N GLY A 132 -20.17 -2.44 -18.66
CA GLY A 132 -19.79 -3.07 -19.90
C GLY A 132 -18.37 -2.74 -20.37
N SER A 133 -18.02 -3.22 -21.55
CA SER A 133 -16.67 -3.07 -22.12
C SER A 133 -16.32 -1.65 -22.55
N LYS A 134 -17.32 -0.75 -22.65
CA LYS A 134 -17.10 0.65 -23.05
C LYS A 134 -16.24 1.39 -22.01
N TYR A 135 -16.49 1.13 -20.74
CA TYR A 135 -15.85 1.79 -19.61
C TYR A 135 -14.80 0.90 -18.92
N SER A 136 -14.43 -0.22 -19.54
CA SER A 136 -13.42 -1.13 -19.04
C SER A 136 -12.31 -1.31 -20.06
N SER A 137 -11.08 -1.39 -19.58
CA SER A 137 -9.92 -1.81 -20.38
C SER A 137 -9.99 -3.30 -20.70
N SER A 138 -9.12 -3.78 -21.56
CA SER A 138 -8.91 -5.23 -21.70
C SER A 138 -8.28 -5.78 -20.41
N LEU A 139 -8.55 -7.06 -20.09
CA LEU A 139 -7.95 -7.71 -18.92
C LEU A 139 -6.41 -7.65 -18.95
N GLY A 140 -5.84 -7.76 -20.15
CA GLY A 140 -4.39 -7.69 -20.34
C GLY A 140 -3.81 -6.31 -20.04
N GLU A 141 -4.46 -5.23 -20.50
CA GLU A 141 -4.05 -3.86 -20.21
C GLU A 141 -4.16 -3.56 -18.72
N PHE A 142 -5.30 -3.91 -18.11
CA PHE A 142 -5.52 -3.71 -16.68
C PHE A 142 -4.47 -4.45 -15.84
N SER A 143 -4.23 -5.73 -16.15
CA SER A 143 -3.21 -6.52 -15.46
C SER A 143 -1.81 -5.95 -15.63
N LYS A 144 -1.46 -5.46 -16.83
CA LYS A 144 -0.15 -4.83 -17.10
C LYS A 144 0.07 -3.58 -16.24
N VAL A 145 -0.97 -2.75 -16.09
CA VAL A 145 -0.93 -1.57 -15.21
C VAL A 145 -0.76 -2.00 -13.76
N LEU A 146 -1.56 -2.96 -13.31
CA LEU A 146 -1.56 -3.45 -11.94
C LEU A 146 -0.20 -4.03 -11.54
N PHE A 147 0.38 -4.89 -12.39
CA PHE A 147 1.73 -5.45 -12.17
C PHE A 147 2.83 -4.38 -12.26
N GLY A 148 2.65 -3.37 -13.10
CA GLY A 148 3.56 -2.23 -13.19
C GLY A 148 3.65 -1.41 -11.89
N GLN A 149 2.62 -1.44 -11.04
CA GLN A 149 2.59 -0.74 -9.76
C GLN A 149 3.21 -1.56 -8.60
N PHE A 150 3.48 -2.86 -8.80
CA PHE A 150 3.97 -3.74 -7.73
C PHE A 150 5.21 -3.23 -7.00
N PRO A 151 6.27 -2.75 -7.66
CA PRO A 151 7.45 -2.27 -6.95
C PRO A 151 7.14 -1.13 -5.99
N VAL A 152 6.29 -0.18 -6.41
CA VAL A 152 5.83 0.94 -5.57
C VAL A 152 5.01 0.43 -4.39
N PHE A 153 4.10 -0.52 -4.66
CA PHE A 153 3.28 -1.12 -3.62
C PHE A 153 4.11 -1.89 -2.58
N VAL A 154 5.09 -2.68 -3.01
CA VAL A 154 6.01 -3.38 -2.11
C VAL A 154 6.82 -2.40 -1.26
N ALA A 155 7.23 -1.27 -1.81
CA ALA A 155 7.92 -0.22 -1.07
C ALA A 155 7.06 0.35 0.05
N ILE A 156 5.79 0.65 -0.23
CA ILE A 156 4.82 1.14 0.78
C ILE A 156 4.60 0.10 1.88
N VAL A 157 4.35 -1.15 1.51
CA VAL A 157 4.15 -2.24 2.49
C VAL A 157 5.40 -2.42 3.35
N SER A 158 6.58 -2.35 2.77
CA SER A 158 7.86 -2.47 3.51
C SER A 158 8.05 -1.31 4.49
N LEU A 159 7.68 -0.09 4.10
CA LEU A 159 7.69 1.07 4.99
C LEU A 159 6.71 0.88 6.15
N PHE A 160 5.50 0.39 5.89
CA PHE A 160 4.53 0.11 6.94
C PHE A 160 4.99 -1.00 7.88
N ILE A 161 5.67 -2.04 7.37
CA ILE A 161 6.28 -3.07 8.19
C ILE A 161 7.35 -2.48 9.11
N PHE A 162 8.23 -1.62 8.57
CA PHE A 162 9.21 -0.90 9.40
C PHE A 162 8.52 -0.11 10.51
N LEU A 163 7.51 0.69 10.18
CA LEU A 163 6.75 1.48 11.15
C LEU A 163 6.05 0.60 12.19
N ALA A 164 5.49 -0.53 11.80
CA ALA A 164 4.87 -1.50 12.71
C ALA A 164 5.86 -2.09 13.72
N PHE A 165 7.09 -2.36 13.28
CA PHE A 165 8.15 -2.78 14.19
C PHE A 165 8.74 -1.63 15.01
N PHE A 166 8.68 -0.40 14.52
CA PHE A 166 9.15 0.79 15.23
C PHE A 166 8.19 1.20 16.35
N PHE A 167 6.88 1.28 16.07
CA PHE A 167 5.87 1.63 17.04
C PHE A 167 5.38 0.40 17.79
N LYS A 168 5.60 0.34 19.10
CA LYS A 168 5.13 -0.79 19.95
C LYS A 168 3.60 -0.83 20.12
N LYS A 169 2.91 0.30 19.87
CA LYS A 169 1.47 0.45 20.08
C LYS A 169 0.78 0.54 18.74
N GLY A 170 -0.22 -0.31 18.53
CA GLY A 170 -1.00 -0.31 17.30
C GLY A 170 -1.72 1.01 17.03
N ALA A 171 -2.16 1.72 18.09
CA ALA A 171 -2.76 3.04 17.96
C ALA A 171 -1.78 4.07 17.37
N ALA A 172 -0.52 4.10 17.84
CA ALA A 172 0.50 5.01 17.32
C ALA A 172 0.84 4.70 15.85
N PHE A 173 0.94 3.41 15.51
CA PHE A 173 1.14 2.98 14.13
C PHE A 173 0.01 3.49 13.22
N ASN A 174 -1.25 3.20 13.58
CA ASN A 174 -2.41 3.59 12.78
C ASN A 174 -2.50 5.11 12.61
N SER A 175 -2.30 5.87 13.71
CA SER A 175 -2.35 7.35 13.66
C SER A 175 -1.31 7.90 12.70
N ILE A 176 -0.07 7.43 12.77
CA ILE A 176 1.01 7.94 11.92
C ILE A 176 0.79 7.55 10.47
N VAL A 177 0.38 6.31 10.19
CA VAL A 177 0.18 5.86 8.81
C VAL A 177 -1.00 6.58 8.14
N ILE A 178 -2.04 6.94 8.89
CA ILE A 178 -3.19 7.71 8.36
C ILE A 178 -2.85 9.19 8.22
N ILE A 179 -2.17 9.78 9.20
CA ILE A 179 -1.92 11.23 9.24
C ILE A 179 -0.74 11.62 8.33
N SER A 180 0.30 10.78 8.22
CA SER A 180 1.51 11.15 7.49
C SER A 180 1.30 11.54 6.03
N PRO A 181 0.44 10.90 5.22
CA PRO A 181 0.20 11.34 3.86
C PRO A 181 -0.53 12.69 3.78
N LEU A 182 -1.46 12.95 4.73
CA LEU A 182 -2.16 14.23 4.81
C LEU A 182 -1.18 15.37 5.12
N VAL A 183 -0.35 15.18 6.13
CA VAL A 183 0.68 16.15 6.51
C VAL A 183 1.69 16.36 5.37
N TYR A 184 2.10 15.27 4.72
CA TYR A 184 3.05 15.32 3.61
C TYR A 184 2.50 16.13 2.43
N SER A 185 1.23 15.93 2.05
CA SER A 185 0.59 16.67 0.96
C SER A 185 0.48 18.18 1.27
N VAL A 186 0.13 18.53 2.51
CA VAL A 186 0.09 19.93 2.96
C VAL A 186 1.49 20.56 2.92
N ILE A 187 2.52 19.86 3.40
CA ILE A 187 3.91 20.33 3.34
C ILE A 187 4.35 20.57 1.90
N LEU A 188 4.07 19.65 0.99
CA LEU A 188 4.41 19.80 -0.43
C LEU A 188 3.69 21.00 -1.05
N SER A 189 2.41 21.20 -0.75
CA SER A 189 1.65 22.36 -1.22
C SER A 189 2.31 23.67 -0.77
N ILE A 190 2.65 23.80 0.50
CA ILE A 190 3.33 24.99 1.03
C ILE A 190 4.70 25.20 0.37
N LEU A 191 5.46 24.13 0.15
CA LEU A 191 6.78 24.22 -0.47
C LEU A 191 6.71 24.62 -1.95
N CYS A 192 5.62 24.29 -2.66
CA CYS A 192 5.39 24.75 -4.04
C CYS A 192 5.29 26.26 -4.15
N ASP A 193 4.78 26.94 -3.12
CA ASP A 193 4.58 28.39 -3.12
C ASP A 193 5.89 29.16 -2.82
N ILE A 194 6.96 28.44 -2.46
CA ILE A 194 8.27 29.04 -2.12
C ILE A 194 9.21 28.92 -3.33
N GLU A 195 9.49 30.02 -4.01
CA GLU A 195 10.35 30.05 -5.20
C GLU A 195 11.72 29.37 -5.01
N SER A 196 12.37 29.57 -3.85
CA SER A 196 13.68 28.96 -3.57
C SER A 196 13.63 27.45 -3.38
N ALA A 197 12.47 26.88 -3.03
CA ALA A 197 12.27 25.45 -2.81
C ALA A 197 11.70 24.73 -4.04
N GLN A 198 11.20 25.44 -5.05
CA GLN A 198 10.46 24.90 -6.17
C GLN A 198 11.16 23.74 -6.88
N LYS A 199 12.45 23.88 -7.20
CA LYS A 199 13.23 22.81 -7.88
C LYS A 199 13.35 21.52 -7.06
N ILE A 200 13.39 21.65 -5.72
CA ILE A 200 13.46 20.48 -4.83
C ILE A 200 12.07 19.85 -4.73
N THR A 201 11.05 20.68 -4.61
CA THR A 201 9.64 20.27 -4.49
C THR A 201 9.18 19.55 -5.75
N GLU A 202 9.51 20.03 -6.95
CA GLU A 202 9.21 19.32 -8.21
C GLU A 202 9.82 17.91 -8.24
N LYS A 203 11.04 17.73 -7.75
CA LYS A 203 11.66 16.41 -7.63
C LYS A 203 10.97 15.53 -6.60
N LEU A 204 10.56 16.09 -5.47
CA LEU A 204 9.83 15.36 -4.42
C LEU A 204 8.46 14.91 -4.92
N ILE A 205 7.73 15.79 -5.61
CA ILE A 205 6.43 15.46 -6.21
C ILE A 205 6.58 14.38 -7.27
N LYS A 206 7.62 14.44 -8.09
CA LYS A 206 7.88 13.44 -9.13
C LYS A 206 7.95 12.01 -8.58
N PHE A 207 8.49 11.84 -7.37
CA PHE A 207 8.66 10.54 -6.69
C PHE A 207 7.72 10.38 -5.50
N GLU A 208 6.71 11.21 -5.40
CA GLU A 208 5.61 11.01 -4.45
C GLU A 208 4.76 9.80 -4.89
N VAL A 209 4.27 9.04 -3.92
CA VAL A 209 3.61 7.74 -4.15
C VAL A 209 2.41 7.86 -5.11
N SER A 210 1.55 8.86 -4.90
CA SER A 210 0.37 9.06 -5.76
C SER A 210 0.76 9.41 -7.19
N THR A 211 1.77 10.25 -7.35
CA THR A 211 2.32 10.65 -8.65
C THR A 211 2.97 9.46 -9.36
N MET A 212 3.75 8.64 -8.65
CA MET A 212 4.32 7.42 -9.23
C MET A 212 3.23 6.45 -9.69
N ILE A 213 2.22 6.20 -8.86
CA ILE A 213 1.12 5.29 -9.19
C ILE A 213 0.34 5.80 -10.40
N GLY A 214 -0.03 7.08 -10.40
CA GLY A 214 -0.75 7.71 -11.50
C GLY A 214 0.02 7.63 -12.81
N ASN A 215 1.28 8.05 -12.83
CA ASN A 215 2.10 8.02 -14.03
C ASN A 215 2.37 6.60 -14.54
N LEU A 216 2.55 5.62 -13.66
CA LEU A 216 2.71 4.21 -14.06
C LEU A 216 1.43 3.64 -14.67
N ALA A 217 0.26 4.08 -14.21
CA ALA A 217 -1.04 3.63 -14.73
C ALA A 217 -1.38 4.30 -16.07
N LEU A 218 -1.17 5.62 -16.17
CA LEU A 218 -1.60 6.43 -17.33
C LEU A 218 -0.62 6.39 -18.51
N GLY A 219 0.55 5.84 -18.29
CA GLY A 219 1.62 5.75 -19.27
C GLY A 219 2.70 6.80 -19.04
N CYS A 220 3.91 6.35 -18.87
CA CYS A 220 5.07 7.19 -18.66
C CYS A 220 6.25 6.75 -19.55
N SER A 221 7.25 7.62 -19.66
CA SER A 221 8.49 7.27 -20.37
C SER A 221 9.17 6.07 -19.69
N GLN A 222 9.89 5.28 -20.48
CA GLN A 222 10.65 4.14 -19.98
C GLN A 222 11.69 4.55 -18.93
N SER A 223 12.33 5.72 -19.12
CA SER A 223 13.27 6.28 -18.16
C SER A 223 12.61 6.54 -16.81
N TYR A 224 11.46 7.23 -16.79
CA TYR A 224 10.75 7.51 -15.56
C TYR A 224 10.28 6.23 -14.84
N ARG A 225 9.83 5.24 -15.60
CA ARG A 225 9.44 3.93 -15.02
C ARG A 225 10.61 3.27 -14.32
N THR A 226 11.79 3.28 -14.94
CA THR A 226 13.02 2.75 -14.35
C THR A 226 13.39 3.50 -13.06
N ASP A 227 13.33 4.83 -13.09
CA ASP A 227 13.57 5.66 -11.90
C ASP A 227 12.61 5.31 -10.75
N CYS A 228 11.31 5.16 -11.03
CA CYS A 228 10.33 4.74 -10.03
C CYS A 228 10.67 3.38 -9.42
N TYR A 229 11.11 2.43 -10.22
CA TYR A 229 11.49 1.10 -9.72
C TYR A 229 12.77 1.13 -8.88
N ILE A 230 13.76 1.94 -9.26
CA ILE A 230 14.99 2.13 -8.48
C ILE A 230 14.64 2.75 -7.11
N VAL A 231 13.83 3.82 -7.09
CA VAL A 231 13.41 4.48 -5.85
C VAL A 231 12.62 3.50 -4.98
N SER A 232 11.68 2.76 -5.56
CA SER A 232 10.90 1.76 -4.84
C SER A 232 11.77 0.64 -4.25
N ALA A 233 12.74 0.15 -4.99
CA ALA A 233 13.69 -0.85 -4.51
C ALA A 233 14.55 -0.30 -3.36
N ALA A 234 15.05 0.93 -3.48
CA ALA A 234 15.82 1.59 -2.43
C ALA A 234 14.99 1.75 -1.14
N VAL A 235 13.74 2.25 -1.24
CA VAL A 235 12.83 2.38 -0.09
C VAL A 235 12.55 1.02 0.55
N THR A 236 12.32 -0.03 -0.24
CA THR A 236 12.09 -1.39 0.24
C THR A 236 13.29 -1.89 1.06
N VAL A 237 14.49 -1.80 0.50
CA VAL A 237 15.73 -2.28 1.16
C VAL A 237 15.98 -1.49 2.45
N ILE A 238 15.93 -0.16 2.39
CA ILE A 238 16.16 0.70 3.55
C ILE A 238 15.14 0.39 4.65
N SER A 239 13.86 0.29 4.32
CA SER A 239 12.80 -0.01 5.28
C SER A 239 12.98 -1.39 5.92
N CYS A 240 13.31 -2.41 5.14
CA CYS A 240 13.56 -3.76 5.67
C CYS A 240 14.78 -3.81 6.59
N VAL A 241 15.88 -3.12 6.23
CA VAL A 241 17.10 -3.06 7.05
C VAL A 241 16.83 -2.31 8.35
N LEU A 242 16.23 -1.13 8.28
CA LEU A 242 15.90 -0.33 9.47
C LEU A 242 14.92 -1.07 10.39
N GLY A 243 13.93 -1.74 9.81
CA GLY A 243 12.98 -2.56 10.58
C GLY A 243 13.68 -3.73 11.30
N TYR A 244 14.61 -4.40 10.63
CA TYR A 244 15.39 -5.47 11.25
C TYR A 244 16.30 -4.96 12.37
N ILE A 245 17.03 -3.85 12.16
CA ILE A 245 17.91 -3.25 13.18
C ILE A 245 17.07 -2.83 14.40
N THR A 246 15.95 -2.15 14.19
CA THR A 246 15.04 -1.75 15.26
C THR A 246 14.54 -2.95 16.05
N TRP A 247 14.16 -4.01 15.36
CA TRP A 247 13.69 -5.24 15.98
C TRP A 247 14.80 -5.98 16.74
N LYS A 248 15.99 -6.13 16.15
CA LYS A 248 17.13 -6.84 16.76
C LYS A 248 17.56 -6.21 18.09
N ASN A 249 17.60 -4.88 18.13
CA ASN A 249 18.07 -4.12 19.31
C ASN A 249 16.99 -3.98 20.40
N ARG A 250 15.81 -4.53 20.19
CA ARG A 250 14.70 -4.43 21.13
C ARG A 250 14.79 -5.54 22.18
N GLU A 251 14.65 -5.17 23.46
CA GLU A 251 14.37 -6.11 24.53
C GLU A 251 12.92 -6.59 24.43
N VAL A 252 12.72 -7.91 24.50
CA VAL A 252 11.40 -8.57 24.35
C VAL A 252 11.01 -9.21 25.68
#